data_5b5aa5f7c9153fab6e2f087129014df4
#
_entry.id   5b5aa5f7c9153fab6e2f087129014df4
#
_cell.length_a   1.000
_cell.length_b   1.000
_cell.length_c   1.000
_cell.angle_alpha   90.00
_cell.angle_beta   90.00
_cell.angle_gamma   90.00
#
_symmetry.space_group_name_H-M   'P 1'
#
loop_
_entity.id
_entity.type
_entity.pdbx_description
1 polymer ?
#
loop_
_entity_poly.entity_id
_entity_poly.type
_entity_poly.pdbx_seq_one_letter_code
_entity_poly.pdbx_strand_id
1 'polypeptide(L)'
;KLGKPTVAFASPPSIAGHANVVGKKEGEGPLRASFDLINQDDTFGESSWEKAESAMQKLALQNALDKAKQAASTLDFIFAGDLLNQCIASSFAIRGQGVPFFGLYGACSTMAESLTLASMMLDGGFGEWAAAMASSHFCSAERQYRTPLEYGGQRTPTAQWTVTGAGAVVLAREGDGPYITHATVSYTHLRAHET
;
A
#
# COMPACT_ATOMS: atom_id res chain seq x y z
N LYS A 1 -9.55 13.88 19.73
CA LYS A 1 -9.20 14.79 18.63
C LYS A 1 -8.27 15.86 19.12
N LEU A 2 -7.18 16.11 18.41
CA LEU A 2 -6.23 17.21 18.69
C LEU A 2 -6.36 18.26 17.59
N GLY A 3 -7.22 19.29 17.82
CA GLY A 3 -7.60 20.26 16.80
C GLY A 3 -8.47 19.64 15.67
N LYS A 4 -8.59 20.38 14.54
CA LYS A 4 -9.43 19.93 13.40
C LYS A 4 -8.86 18.74 12.64
N PRO A 5 -7.55 18.71 12.26
CA PRO A 5 -7.03 17.73 11.31
C PRO A 5 -6.48 16.45 11.97
N THR A 6 -6.26 16.43 13.29
CA THR A 6 -5.55 15.35 13.97
C THR A 6 -6.46 14.50 14.84
N VAL A 7 -6.34 13.19 14.69
CA VAL A 7 -6.94 12.18 15.56
C VAL A 7 -5.82 11.57 16.40
N ALA A 8 -5.96 11.54 17.71
CA ALA A 8 -5.16 10.71 18.60
C ALA A 8 -5.95 9.44 18.91
N PHE A 9 -5.32 8.29 18.79
CA PHE A 9 -5.93 7.00 19.13
C PHE A 9 -5.91 6.80 20.65
N ALA A 10 -7.01 6.31 21.19
CA ALA A 10 -7.14 6.03 22.63
C ALA A 10 -6.42 4.72 22.99
N SER A 11 -6.50 3.74 22.11
CA SER A 11 -5.81 2.46 22.15
C SER A 11 -4.96 2.30 20.90
N PRO A 12 -3.77 2.91 20.83
CA PRO A 12 -2.97 2.93 19.62
C PRO A 12 -2.61 1.52 19.15
N PRO A 13 -2.95 1.14 17.91
CA PRO A 13 -2.62 -0.18 17.40
C PRO A 13 -1.12 -0.34 17.19
N SER A 14 -0.65 -1.58 17.36
CA SER A 14 0.73 -1.99 17.17
C SER A 14 0.99 -2.45 15.75
N ILE A 15 2.16 -2.13 15.19
CA ILE A 15 2.66 -2.72 13.94
C ILE A 15 3.26 -4.09 14.29
N ALA A 16 2.55 -5.15 13.94
CA ALA A 16 2.97 -6.53 14.21
C ALA A 16 3.91 -7.09 13.12
N GLY A 17 3.75 -6.63 11.89
CA GLY A 17 4.60 -7.02 10.77
C GLY A 17 4.49 -6.05 9.61
N HIS A 18 5.56 -5.94 8.85
CA HIS A 18 5.57 -5.14 7.63
C HIS A 18 6.47 -5.76 6.58
N ALA A 19 6.14 -5.58 5.32
CA ALA A 19 6.99 -6.02 4.22
C ALA A 19 6.84 -5.12 3.01
N ASN A 20 7.87 -5.16 2.18
CA ASN A 20 7.86 -4.54 0.87
C ASN A 20 8.40 -5.49 -0.18
N VAL A 21 7.86 -5.37 -1.39
CA VAL A 21 8.26 -6.11 -2.57
C VAL A 21 8.44 -5.11 -3.70
N VAL A 22 9.57 -5.13 -4.38
CA VAL A 22 9.87 -4.15 -5.41
C VAL A 22 10.38 -4.82 -6.70
N GLY A 23 10.34 -4.05 -7.78
CA GLY A 23 10.87 -4.46 -9.07
C GLY A 23 12.39 -4.35 -9.19
N LYS A 24 12.90 -4.79 -10.33
CA LYS A 24 14.34 -4.80 -10.64
C LYS A 24 14.97 -3.41 -10.52
N LYS A 25 14.32 -2.39 -11.07
CA LYS A 25 14.85 -1.03 -11.12
C LYS A 25 15.03 -0.42 -9.73
N GLU A 26 14.10 -0.64 -8.83
CA GLU A 26 14.17 -0.21 -7.44
C GLU A 26 15.32 -0.92 -6.71
N GLY A 27 15.56 -2.19 -7.08
CA GLY A 27 16.70 -2.97 -6.58
C GLY A 27 18.07 -2.47 -7.04
N GLU A 28 18.16 -1.64 -8.07
CA GLU A 28 19.38 -0.99 -8.54
C GLU A 28 19.62 0.36 -7.83
N GLY A 29 18.63 0.84 -7.07
CA GLY A 29 18.66 2.14 -6.41
C GLY A 29 19.38 2.14 -5.06
N PRO A 30 19.52 3.33 -4.45
CA PRO A 30 20.26 3.50 -3.19
C PRO A 30 19.60 2.81 -2.00
N LEU A 31 18.30 2.50 -2.06
CA LEU A 31 17.55 1.84 -1.00
C LEU A 31 17.53 0.31 -1.12
N ARG A 32 18.30 -0.26 -2.05
CA ARG A 32 18.34 -1.70 -2.32
C ARG A 32 18.42 -2.57 -1.05
N ALA A 33 19.27 -2.19 -0.12
CA ALA A 33 19.50 -2.96 1.11
C ALA A 33 18.30 -2.93 2.10
N SER A 34 17.33 -2.04 1.88
CA SER A 34 16.17 -1.85 2.74
C SER A 34 14.92 -2.60 2.25
N PHE A 35 14.99 -3.22 1.07
CA PHE A 35 13.85 -3.96 0.53
C PHE A 35 13.87 -5.42 0.98
N ASP A 36 12.71 -5.93 1.36
CA ASP A 36 12.55 -7.32 1.79
C ASP A 36 12.67 -8.29 0.63
N LEU A 37 12.10 -7.93 -0.52
CA LEU A 37 12.15 -8.74 -1.73
C LEU A 37 12.31 -7.85 -2.97
N ILE A 38 13.30 -8.17 -3.78
CA ILE A 38 13.54 -7.54 -5.09
C ILE A 38 13.32 -8.60 -6.15
N ASN A 39 12.28 -8.43 -6.98
CA ASN A 39 12.06 -9.33 -8.10
C ASN A 39 12.83 -8.82 -9.33
N GLN A 40 13.57 -9.71 -9.98
CA GLN A 40 14.32 -9.40 -11.21
C GLN A 40 13.42 -9.44 -12.45
N ASP A 41 12.25 -10.03 -12.34
CA ASP A 41 11.23 -10.06 -13.37
C ASP A 41 10.07 -9.14 -13.01
N ASP A 42 9.95 -8.01 -13.70
CA ASP A 42 8.89 -7.03 -13.49
C ASP A 42 7.49 -7.57 -13.85
N THR A 43 7.40 -8.69 -14.55
CA THR A 43 6.13 -9.38 -14.81
C THR A 43 5.68 -10.23 -13.62
N PHE A 44 6.54 -10.51 -12.67
CA PHE A 44 6.28 -11.42 -11.54
C PHE A 44 5.76 -12.80 -12.00
N GLY A 45 6.16 -13.23 -13.21
CA GLY A 45 5.70 -14.48 -13.83
C GLY A 45 4.28 -14.43 -14.41
N GLU A 46 3.67 -13.27 -14.45
CA GLU A 46 2.29 -13.08 -14.90
C GLU A 46 2.20 -12.64 -16.38
N SER A 47 1.03 -12.83 -16.97
CA SER A 47 0.78 -12.54 -18.39
C SER A 47 0.36 -11.09 -18.69
N SER A 48 0.10 -10.28 -17.68
CA SER A 48 -0.21 -8.85 -17.84
C SER A 48 0.34 -8.03 -16.65
N TRP A 49 0.53 -6.74 -16.88
CA TRP A 49 1.06 -5.82 -15.88
C TRP A 49 0.12 -5.64 -14.67
N GLU A 50 -1.19 -5.68 -14.89
CA GLU A 50 -2.18 -5.60 -13.84
C GLU A 50 -2.15 -6.86 -12.94
N LYS A 51 -1.93 -8.03 -13.55
CA LYS A 51 -1.73 -9.27 -12.79
C LYS A 51 -0.40 -9.28 -12.06
N ALA A 52 0.66 -8.75 -12.68
CA ALA A 52 1.96 -8.59 -12.04
C ALA A 52 1.87 -7.73 -10.77
N GLU A 53 1.16 -6.61 -10.83
CA GLU A 53 0.92 -5.76 -9.67
C GLU A 53 0.09 -6.47 -8.59
N SER A 54 -0.92 -7.22 -8.98
CA SER A 54 -1.70 -8.05 -8.03
C SER A 54 -0.85 -9.11 -7.35
N ALA A 55 0.02 -9.80 -8.11
CA ALA A 55 0.95 -10.80 -7.56
C ALA A 55 1.94 -10.16 -6.59
N MET A 56 2.48 -9.00 -6.91
CA MET A 56 3.39 -8.24 -6.06
C MET A 56 2.72 -7.83 -4.75
N GLN A 57 1.48 -7.31 -4.77
CA GLN A 57 0.72 -7.00 -3.56
C GLN A 57 0.49 -8.24 -2.70
N LYS A 58 0.12 -9.35 -3.32
CA LYS A 58 -0.11 -10.62 -2.62
C LYS A 58 1.15 -11.10 -1.90
N LEU A 59 2.31 -10.99 -2.55
CA LEU A 59 3.61 -11.32 -1.93
C LEU A 59 3.94 -10.39 -0.77
N ALA A 60 3.67 -9.09 -0.90
CA ALA A 60 3.90 -8.14 0.18
C ALA A 60 3.02 -8.46 1.41
N LEU A 61 1.73 -8.76 1.19
CA LEU A 61 0.84 -9.19 2.27
C LEU A 61 1.33 -10.46 2.94
N GLN A 62 1.67 -11.50 2.16
CA GLN A 62 2.15 -12.77 2.71
C GLN A 62 3.40 -12.56 3.57
N ASN A 63 4.39 -11.84 3.06
CA ASN A 63 5.63 -11.57 3.79
C ASN A 63 5.37 -10.77 5.09
N ALA A 64 4.42 -9.83 5.07
CA ALA A 64 4.05 -9.07 6.28
C ALA A 64 3.35 -9.96 7.32
N LEU A 65 2.47 -10.87 6.87
CA LEU A 65 1.79 -11.86 7.71
C LEU A 65 2.79 -12.86 8.31
N ASP A 66 3.74 -13.34 7.53
CA ASP A 66 4.79 -14.26 8.00
C ASP A 66 5.62 -13.61 9.11
N LYS A 67 6.00 -12.34 8.95
CA LYS A 67 6.70 -11.56 10.00
C LYS A 67 5.83 -11.34 11.24
N ALA A 68 4.54 -11.11 11.05
CA ALA A 68 3.57 -11.02 12.15
C ALA A 68 3.23 -12.38 12.78
N LYS A 69 3.67 -13.48 12.17
CA LYS A 69 3.32 -14.88 12.55
C LYS A 69 1.80 -15.11 12.57
N GLN A 70 1.11 -14.53 11.59
CA GLN A 70 -0.33 -14.61 11.44
C GLN A 70 -0.72 -15.23 10.09
N ALA A 71 -1.88 -15.87 10.06
CA ALA A 71 -2.51 -16.30 8.82
C ALA A 71 -3.43 -15.22 8.26
N ALA A 72 -3.67 -15.21 6.94
CA ALA A 72 -4.61 -14.24 6.35
C ALA A 72 -6.02 -14.35 6.93
N SER A 73 -6.44 -15.54 7.35
CA SER A 73 -7.74 -15.79 7.98
C SER A 73 -7.92 -15.16 9.36
N THR A 74 -6.85 -14.66 9.99
CA THR A 74 -6.96 -13.94 11.27
C THR A 74 -7.26 -12.46 11.09
N LEU A 75 -7.14 -11.94 9.87
CA LEU A 75 -7.44 -10.54 9.58
C LEU A 75 -8.95 -10.30 9.60
N ASP A 76 -9.36 -9.30 10.35
CA ASP A 76 -10.74 -8.80 10.35
C ASP A 76 -11.01 -7.88 9.16
N PHE A 77 -10.00 -7.11 8.73
CA PHE A 77 -10.11 -6.14 7.65
C PHE A 77 -8.82 -6.03 6.83
N ILE A 78 -8.98 -5.74 5.54
CA ILE A 78 -7.88 -5.32 4.66
C ILE A 78 -8.25 -3.98 4.02
N PHE A 79 -7.35 -3.00 4.15
CA PHE A 79 -7.42 -1.71 3.49
C PHE A 79 -6.32 -1.66 2.45
N ALA A 80 -6.66 -1.58 1.18
CA ALA A 80 -5.66 -1.57 0.13
C ALA A 80 -6.07 -0.73 -1.06
N GLY A 81 -5.08 -0.22 -1.78
CA GLY A 81 -5.29 0.49 -3.01
C GLY A 81 -4.08 0.45 -3.92
N ASP A 82 -4.32 0.86 -5.13
CA ASP A 82 -3.33 0.95 -6.20
C ASP A 82 -3.64 2.16 -7.09
N LEU A 83 -2.85 2.38 -8.12
CA LEU A 83 -3.06 3.50 -9.04
C LEU A 83 -4.03 3.19 -10.19
N LEU A 84 -4.48 1.95 -10.30
CA LEU A 84 -5.41 1.55 -11.36
C LEU A 84 -6.85 1.90 -10.98
N ASN A 85 -7.61 2.38 -11.93
CA ASN A 85 -9.04 2.60 -11.75
C ASN A 85 -9.73 1.24 -11.69
N GLN A 86 -10.36 1.08 -10.78
CA GLN A 86 -10.99 1.17 -9.49
C GLN A 86 -10.37 0.12 -8.56
N CYS A 87 -9.13 0.28 -8.16
CA CYS A 87 -8.40 -0.67 -7.29
C CYS A 87 -8.33 -2.09 -7.89
N ILE A 88 -8.06 -2.19 -9.20
CA ILE A 88 -8.05 -3.48 -9.90
C ILE A 88 -6.99 -4.40 -9.33
N ALA A 89 -5.75 -3.92 -9.18
CA ALA A 89 -4.65 -4.74 -8.67
C ALA A 89 -4.95 -5.23 -7.25
N SER A 90 -5.41 -4.35 -6.37
CA SER A 90 -5.76 -4.67 -4.98
C SER A 90 -6.91 -5.66 -4.88
N SER A 91 -7.99 -5.44 -5.66
CA SER A 91 -9.16 -6.33 -5.64
C SER A 91 -8.79 -7.76 -6.05
N PHE A 92 -7.96 -7.91 -7.09
CA PHE A 92 -7.52 -9.23 -7.53
C PHE A 92 -6.47 -9.84 -6.60
N ALA A 93 -5.61 -9.05 -5.97
CA ALA A 93 -4.65 -9.54 -4.99
C ALA A 93 -5.33 -10.19 -3.77
N ILE A 94 -6.45 -9.61 -3.32
CA ILE A 94 -7.15 -10.05 -2.11
C ILE A 94 -8.25 -11.07 -2.42
N ARG A 95 -8.60 -11.25 -3.69
CA ARG A 95 -9.62 -12.20 -4.11
C ARG A 95 -9.36 -13.59 -3.55
N GLY A 96 -10.36 -14.17 -2.88
CA GLY A 96 -10.29 -15.51 -2.30
C GLY A 96 -9.70 -15.57 -0.89
N GLN A 97 -9.29 -14.47 -0.29
CA GLN A 97 -8.79 -14.45 1.11
C GLN A 97 -9.92 -14.59 2.14
N GLY A 98 -11.17 -14.32 1.75
CA GLY A 98 -12.31 -14.42 2.68
C GLY A 98 -12.33 -13.33 3.77
N VAL A 99 -11.61 -12.24 3.59
CA VAL A 99 -11.49 -11.14 4.53
C VAL A 99 -12.24 -9.91 3.98
N PRO A 100 -12.99 -9.16 4.80
CA PRO A 100 -13.58 -7.88 4.42
C PRO A 100 -12.55 -6.91 3.86
N PHE A 101 -12.81 -6.33 2.69
CA PHE A 101 -11.89 -5.49 1.95
C PHE A 101 -12.45 -4.10 1.70
N PHE A 102 -11.65 -3.09 2.00
CA PHE A 102 -11.90 -1.70 1.68
C PHE A 102 -10.90 -1.23 0.61
N GLY A 103 -11.41 -1.01 -0.59
CA GLY A 103 -10.62 -0.47 -1.70
C GLY A 103 -10.45 1.05 -1.55
N LEU A 104 -9.21 1.53 -1.57
CA LEU A 104 -8.86 2.93 -1.41
C LEU A 104 -8.23 3.48 -2.70
N TYR A 105 -8.57 4.70 -3.03
CA TYR A 105 -8.10 5.34 -4.26
C TYR A 105 -7.61 6.76 -4.00
N GLY A 106 -6.53 6.87 -3.25
CA GLY A 106 -5.92 8.13 -2.83
C GLY A 106 -4.58 8.45 -3.52
N ALA A 107 -4.22 7.73 -4.60
CA ALA A 107 -2.93 7.86 -5.27
C ALA A 107 -1.76 7.82 -4.27
N CYS A 108 -0.95 8.88 -4.17
CA CYS A 108 0.22 8.90 -3.28
C CYS A 108 -0.13 8.85 -1.78
N SER A 109 -1.37 9.11 -1.39
CA SER A 109 -1.83 9.06 0.01
C SER A 109 -2.36 7.68 0.43
N THR A 110 -2.55 6.74 -0.51
CA THR A 110 -3.22 5.46 -0.27
C THR A 110 -2.64 4.68 0.91
N MET A 111 -1.31 4.59 1.04
CA MET A 111 -0.69 3.86 2.15
C MET A 111 -0.99 4.52 3.50
N ALA A 112 -0.87 5.84 3.59
CA ALA A 112 -1.18 6.58 4.82
C ALA A 112 -2.66 6.52 5.17
N GLU A 113 -3.54 6.57 4.16
CA GLU A 113 -4.98 6.41 4.30
C GLU A 113 -5.34 5.00 4.79
N SER A 114 -4.75 3.96 4.19
CA SER A 114 -4.92 2.57 4.62
C SER A 114 -4.53 2.37 6.09
N LEU A 115 -3.36 2.87 6.49
CA LEU A 115 -2.89 2.80 7.87
C LEU A 115 -3.81 3.56 8.83
N THR A 116 -4.28 4.74 8.43
CA THR A 116 -5.20 5.56 9.23
C THR A 116 -6.52 4.85 9.48
N LEU A 117 -7.16 4.33 8.42
CA LEU A 117 -8.45 3.66 8.52
C LEU A 117 -8.34 2.34 9.27
N ALA A 118 -7.30 1.53 9.00
CA ALA A 118 -7.02 0.32 9.76
C ALA A 118 -6.86 0.63 11.26
N SER A 119 -6.09 1.68 11.59
CA SER A 119 -5.89 2.11 12.98
C SER A 119 -7.21 2.56 13.64
N MET A 120 -8.05 3.29 12.92
CA MET A 120 -9.36 3.72 13.44
C MET A 120 -10.29 2.53 13.73
N MET A 121 -10.26 1.50 12.89
CA MET A 121 -11.07 0.28 13.10
C MET A 121 -10.60 -0.49 14.32
N LEU A 122 -9.29 -0.61 14.54
CA LEU A 122 -8.74 -1.31 15.70
C LEU A 122 -8.94 -0.50 16.99
N ASP A 123 -8.66 0.82 16.98
CA ASP A 123 -8.91 1.72 18.13
C ASP A 123 -10.38 1.74 18.52
N GLY A 124 -11.29 1.67 17.52
CA GLY A 124 -12.74 1.59 17.73
C GLY A 124 -13.23 0.24 18.25
N GLY A 125 -12.37 -0.78 18.33
CA GLY A 125 -12.72 -2.12 18.81
C GLY A 125 -13.55 -2.95 17.83
N PHE A 126 -13.49 -2.63 16.53
CA PHE A 126 -14.23 -3.39 15.49
C PHE A 126 -13.49 -4.63 15.01
N GLY A 127 -12.25 -4.82 15.40
CA GLY A 127 -11.42 -5.98 15.06
C GLY A 127 -10.16 -6.02 15.89
N GLU A 128 -9.45 -7.14 15.80
CA GLU A 128 -8.17 -7.39 16.49
C GLU A 128 -6.98 -7.29 15.54
N TRP A 129 -7.20 -7.60 14.25
CA TRP A 129 -6.16 -7.63 13.23
C TRP A 129 -6.61 -6.95 11.94
N ALA A 130 -5.77 -6.09 11.40
CA ALA A 130 -6.03 -5.46 10.11
C ALA A 130 -4.75 -5.39 9.27
N ALA A 131 -4.89 -5.41 7.94
CA ALA A 131 -3.81 -5.13 7.02
C ALA A 131 -4.03 -3.83 6.27
N ALA A 132 -2.95 -3.06 6.11
CA ALA A 132 -2.90 -1.85 5.30
C ALA A 132 -1.90 -2.06 4.17
N MET A 133 -2.29 -1.77 2.92
CA MET A 133 -1.49 -2.05 1.74
C MET A 133 -1.58 -0.95 0.70
N ALA A 134 -0.53 -0.78 -0.08
CA ALA A 134 -0.56 0.01 -1.30
C ALA A 134 0.46 -0.54 -2.31
N SER A 135 0.18 -0.34 -3.58
CA SER A 135 1.10 -0.69 -4.66
C SER A 135 1.09 0.29 -5.81
N SER A 136 2.09 0.19 -6.64
CA SER A 136 2.11 0.72 -7.99
C SER A 136 3.00 -0.15 -8.86
N HIS A 137 2.72 -0.17 -10.16
CA HIS A 137 3.59 -0.80 -11.15
C HIS A 137 3.81 0.18 -12.30
N PHE A 138 5.06 0.40 -12.71
CA PHE A 138 5.39 1.43 -13.68
C PHE A 138 4.62 1.30 -14.99
N CYS A 139 4.42 0.08 -15.50
CA CYS A 139 3.70 -0.14 -16.76
C CYS A 139 2.19 0.08 -16.62
N SER A 140 1.55 -0.41 -15.55
CA SER A 140 0.12 -0.28 -15.34
C SER A 140 -0.27 1.17 -14.97
N ALA A 141 0.50 1.78 -14.06
CA ALA A 141 0.25 3.14 -13.61
C ALA A 141 0.42 4.19 -14.73
N GLU A 142 1.39 3.99 -15.64
CA GLU A 142 1.64 4.94 -16.72
C GLU A 142 0.50 5.05 -17.71
N ARG A 143 -0.23 3.98 -17.95
CA ARG A 143 -1.40 4.01 -18.80
C ARG A 143 -2.50 4.96 -18.29
N GLN A 144 -2.58 5.18 -16.99
CA GLN A 144 -3.65 5.97 -16.38
C GLN A 144 -3.22 7.37 -15.94
N TYR A 145 -1.98 7.51 -15.48
CA TYR A 145 -1.54 8.76 -14.84
C TYR A 145 -0.60 9.63 -15.68
N ARG A 146 -0.03 9.08 -16.74
CA ARG A 146 0.87 9.84 -17.61
C ARG A 146 0.19 10.19 -18.93
N THR A 147 -0.88 10.91 -18.87
CA THR A 147 -1.38 11.64 -20.04
C THR A 147 -0.60 12.97 -20.16
N PRO A 148 -0.16 13.38 -21.36
CA PRO A 148 -0.51 12.80 -22.66
C PRO A 148 0.54 11.83 -23.24
N LEU A 149 1.22 11.00 -22.45
CA LEU A 149 2.09 9.98 -23.04
C LEU A 149 1.23 9.05 -23.91
N GLU A 150 1.39 9.21 -25.21
CA GLU A 150 0.82 8.26 -26.17
C GLU A 150 1.35 6.87 -25.88
N TYR A 151 0.51 5.87 -26.05
CA TYR A 151 0.91 4.49 -25.92
C TYR A 151 2.11 4.20 -26.84
N GLY A 152 3.21 3.77 -26.25
CA GLY A 152 4.48 3.55 -26.98
C GLY A 152 5.35 4.79 -27.15
N GLY A 153 4.97 5.94 -26.60
CA GLY A 153 5.83 7.15 -26.57
C GLY A 153 7.11 6.90 -25.76
N GLN A 154 8.23 7.37 -26.30
CA GLN A 154 9.49 7.30 -25.56
C GLN A 154 9.52 8.32 -24.42
N ARG A 155 10.01 7.91 -23.26
CA ARG A 155 10.28 8.82 -22.15
C ARG A 155 11.42 9.76 -22.48
N THR A 156 11.27 10.99 -22.08
CA THR A 156 12.42 11.90 -22.03
C THR A 156 13.40 11.45 -20.93
N PRO A 157 14.69 11.72 -21.06
CA PRO A 157 15.68 11.35 -20.03
C PRO A 157 15.40 11.94 -18.65
N THR A 158 14.65 13.06 -18.59
CA THR A 158 14.29 13.77 -17.36
C THR A 158 12.95 13.32 -16.75
N ALA A 159 12.22 12.43 -17.41
CA ALA A 159 10.94 11.94 -16.90
C ALA A 159 11.14 11.04 -15.67
N GLN A 160 10.35 11.31 -14.64
CA GLN A 160 10.32 10.45 -13.46
C GLN A 160 9.67 9.10 -13.78
N TRP A 161 10.17 8.06 -13.13
CA TRP A 161 9.58 6.73 -13.19
C TRP A 161 8.53 6.58 -12.09
N THR A 162 7.42 5.92 -12.42
CA THR A 162 6.53 5.38 -11.39
C THR A 162 7.23 4.17 -10.75
N VAL A 163 7.22 4.11 -9.44
CA VAL A 163 7.82 2.99 -8.69
C VAL A 163 7.07 1.70 -9.00
N THR A 164 7.82 0.61 -9.17
CA THR A 164 7.28 -0.74 -9.13
C THR A 164 7.49 -1.29 -7.73
N GLY A 165 6.45 -1.27 -6.92
CA GLY A 165 6.55 -1.69 -5.53
C GLY A 165 5.20 -1.87 -4.88
N ALA A 166 5.16 -2.77 -3.91
CA ALA A 166 4.05 -2.96 -3.00
C ALA A 166 4.56 -2.95 -1.56
N GLY A 167 3.80 -2.30 -0.69
CA GLY A 167 4.01 -2.32 0.75
C GLY A 167 2.80 -2.89 1.47
N ALA A 168 3.03 -3.66 2.51
CA ALA A 168 1.99 -4.17 3.40
C ALA A 168 2.41 -4.03 4.86
N VAL A 169 1.46 -3.67 5.70
CA VAL A 169 1.63 -3.57 7.16
C VAL A 169 0.48 -4.33 7.81
N VAL A 170 0.81 -5.22 8.71
CA VAL A 170 -0.14 -5.92 9.57
C VAL A 170 -0.17 -5.23 10.92
N LEU A 171 -1.36 -4.80 11.31
CA LEU A 171 -1.63 -4.12 12.57
C LEU A 171 -2.38 -5.06 13.50
N ALA A 172 -2.00 -5.04 14.78
CA ALA A 172 -2.70 -5.66 15.87
C ALA A 172 -3.28 -4.59 16.79
N ARG A 173 -4.45 -4.82 17.35
CA ARG A 173 -5.05 -3.94 18.36
C ARG A 173 -4.18 -3.84 19.61
N GLU A 174 -3.57 -4.96 20.00
CA GLU A 174 -2.64 -5.04 21.11
C GLU A 174 -1.33 -5.68 20.65
N GLY A 175 -0.18 -5.28 21.20
CA GLY A 175 1.13 -5.83 20.86
C GLY A 175 2.27 -5.02 21.44
N ASP A 176 3.50 -5.48 21.22
CA ASP A 176 4.73 -4.88 21.77
C ASP A 176 5.55 -4.10 20.73
N GLY A 177 5.01 -3.97 19.50
CA GLY A 177 5.70 -3.32 18.38
C GLY A 177 5.61 -1.78 18.43
N PRO A 178 6.09 -1.10 17.40
CA PRO A 178 5.84 0.32 17.22
C PRO A 178 4.34 0.62 17.14
N TYR A 179 3.92 1.74 17.71
CA TYR A 179 2.50 2.10 17.76
C TYR A 179 2.17 3.24 16.83
N ILE A 180 1.00 3.17 16.18
CA ILE A 180 0.41 4.29 15.45
C ILE A 180 -0.44 5.08 16.45
N THR A 181 0.09 6.20 16.93
CA THR A 181 -0.54 6.99 18.00
C THR A 181 -1.45 8.10 17.49
N HIS A 182 -1.16 8.62 16.30
CA HIS A 182 -1.87 9.75 15.72
C HIS A 182 -2.03 9.59 14.21
N ALA A 183 -3.12 10.16 13.68
CA ALA A 183 -3.30 10.37 12.24
C ALA A 183 -3.66 11.83 11.98
N THR A 184 -3.05 12.43 10.98
CA THR A 184 -3.28 13.83 10.61
C THR A 184 -3.54 13.95 9.12
N VAL A 185 -4.60 14.65 8.74
CA VAL A 185 -4.86 15.04 7.35
C VAL A 185 -4.31 16.46 7.15
N SER A 186 -3.37 16.60 6.22
CA SER A 186 -2.76 17.89 5.89
C SER A 186 -3.58 18.65 4.85
N TYR A 187 -3.72 19.95 5.04
CA TYR A 187 -4.34 20.86 4.05
C TYR A 187 -3.33 21.42 3.03
N THR A 188 -2.10 20.96 3.00
CA THR A 188 -1.03 21.48 2.14
C THR A 188 -1.38 21.43 0.65
N HIS A 189 -2.17 20.46 0.22
CA HIS A 189 -2.63 20.36 -1.17
C HIS A 189 -3.61 21.47 -1.57
N LEU A 190 -4.44 21.95 -0.67
CA LEU A 190 -5.37 23.04 -0.95
C LEU A 190 -4.66 24.38 -1.04
N ARG A 191 -3.61 24.62 -0.26
CA ARG A 191 -2.83 25.86 -0.28
C ARG A 191 -1.92 25.99 -1.50
N ALA A 192 -1.48 24.89 -2.09
CA ALA A 192 -0.66 24.91 -3.31
C ALA A 192 -1.46 25.36 -4.56
N HIS A 193 -2.77 25.31 -4.50
CA HIS A 193 -3.66 25.78 -5.57
C HIS A 193 -4.25 27.17 -5.32
N GLU A 194 -4.03 27.75 -4.14
CA GLU A 194 -4.50 29.10 -3.78
C GLU A 194 -3.43 30.20 -4.00
N THR A 195 -2.25 29.82 -4.43
CA THR A 195 -1.15 30.74 -4.82
C THR A 195 -0.87 30.62 -6.32
#